data_591b33421c2e10abad03f54b83be6466
#
_entry.id   591b33421c2e10abad03f54b83be6466
#
_cell.length_a   1.000
_cell.length_b   1.000
_cell.length_c   1.000
_cell.angle_alpha   90.00
_cell.angle_beta   90.00
_cell.angle_gamma   90.00
#
_symmetry.space_group_name_H-M   'P 1'
#
loop_
_entity.id
_entity.type
_entity.pdbx_description
1 polymer ?
#
loop_
_entity_poly.entity_id
_entity_poly.type
_entity_poly.pdbx_seq_one_letter_code
_entity_poly.pdbx_strand_id
1 'polypeptide(L)' 'MEFQEVYCLNCKKTLGRYNSKFYSEEKIKLLLKTDHVTHVRGGHEVSIKTLKKD' A
#
# COMPACT_ATOMS: atom_id res chain seq x y z
N MET A 1 -9.74 -8.46 -12.10
CA MET A 1 -8.48 -7.78 -11.78
C MET A 1 -8.33 -7.60 -10.29
N GLU A 2 -7.14 -7.83 -9.79
CA GLU A 2 -6.85 -7.63 -8.38
C GLU A 2 -5.96 -6.40 -8.19
N PHE A 3 -6.29 -5.61 -7.19
CA PHE A 3 -5.50 -4.44 -6.82
C PHE A 3 -5.09 -4.53 -5.37
N GLN A 4 -3.91 -4.05 -5.08
CA GLN A 4 -3.44 -3.91 -3.71
C GLN A 4 -3.50 -2.43 -3.36
N GLU A 5 -4.23 -2.12 -2.30
CA GLU A 5 -4.38 -0.75 -1.84
C GLU A 5 -3.59 -0.54 -0.57
N VAL A 6 -2.72 0.46 -0.60
CA VAL A 6 -1.95 0.86 0.58
C VAL A 6 -2.74 1.96 1.29
N TYR A 7 -3.11 1.70 2.52
CA TYR A 7 -3.97 2.59 3.30
C TYR A 7 -3.30 2.97 4.61
N CYS A 8 -3.30 4.25 4.92
CA CYS A 8 -2.78 4.73 6.20
C CYS A 8 -3.93 4.86 7.20
N LEU A 9 -3.87 4.08 8.28
CA LEU A 9 -4.91 4.08 9.29
C LEU A 9 -4.94 5.37 10.10
N ASN A 10 -3.77 5.98 10.31
CA ASN A 10 -3.69 7.24 11.04
C ASN A 10 -4.24 8.41 10.25
N CYS A 11 -3.93 8.45 8.96
CA CYS A 11 -4.42 9.51 8.08
C CYS A 11 -5.82 9.24 7.55
N LYS A 12 -6.26 7.99 7.64
CA LYS A 12 -7.56 7.53 7.12
C LYS A 12 -7.73 7.83 5.64
N LYS A 13 -6.68 7.61 4.89
CA LYS A 13 -6.74 7.80 3.44
C LYS A 13 -5.84 6.82 2.72
N THR A 14 -6.15 6.61 1.43
CA THR A 14 -5.39 5.72 0.59
C THR A 14 -4.09 6.40 0.15
N LEU A 15 -2.97 5.72 0.37
CA LEU A 15 -1.67 6.22 -0.06
C LEU A 15 -1.38 5.86 -1.52
N GLY A 16 -1.88 4.73 -1.97
CA GLY A 16 -1.69 4.32 -3.34
C GLY A 16 -2.39 3.02 -3.66
N ARG A 17 -2.59 2.79 -4.95
CA ARG A 17 -3.17 1.54 -5.45
C ARG A 17 -2.24 0.95 -6.48
N TYR A 18 -2.03 -0.35 -6.38
CA TYR A 18 -1.12 -1.06 -7.28
C TYR A 18 -1.81 -2.27 -7.84
N ASN A 19 -1.69 -2.45 -9.16
CA ASN A 19 -2.24 -3.62 -9.82
C ASN A 19 -1.36 -4.83 -9.49
N SER A 20 -1.94 -5.84 -8.87
CA SER A 20 -1.20 -7.02 -8.45
C SER A 20 -0.62 -7.81 -9.64
N LYS A 21 -1.11 -7.55 -10.83
CA LYS A 21 -0.55 -8.13 -12.05
C LYS A 21 0.85 -7.58 -12.35
N PHE A 22 1.09 -6.32 -12.02
CA PHE A 22 2.37 -5.65 -12.29
C PHE A 22 3.23 -5.49 -11.03
N TYR A 23 2.61 -5.53 -9.88
CA TYR A 23 3.30 -5.32 -8.59
C TYR A 23 3.08 -6.52 -7.69
N SER A 24 4.16 -7.25 -7.40
CA SER A 24 4.09 -8.35 -6.45
C SER A 24 4.04 -7.80 -5.02
N GLU A 25 3.69 -8.66 -4.07
CA GLU A 25 3.67 -8.27 -2.66
C GLU A 25 5.02 -7.73 -2.19
N GLU A 26 6.09 -8.40 -2.63
CA GLU A 26 7.45 -7.97 -2.27
C GLU A 26 7.75 -6.57 -2.80
N LYS A 27 7.31 -6.29 -4.03
CA LYS A 27 7.54 -4.99 -4.63
C LYS A 27 6.75 -3.91 -3.90
N ILE A 28 5.52 -4.22 -3.49
CA ILE A 28 4.70 -3.28 -2.73
C ILE A 28 5.33 -3.00 -1.37
N LYS A 29 5.87 -4.03 -0.72
CA LYS A 29 6.58 -3.85 0.55
C LYS A 29 7.81 -2.96 0.40
N LEU A 30 8.49 -3.08 -0.73
CA LEU A 30 9.62 -2.20 -1.03
C LEU A 30 9.16 -0.76 -1.20
N LEU A 31 8.04 -0.57 -1.87
CA LEU A 31 7.47 0.77 -2.04
C LEU A 31 7.10 1.39 -0.70
N LEU A 32 6.64 0.58 0.25
CA LEU A 32 6.36 1.07 1.60
C LEU A 32 7.61 1.57 2.28
N LYS A 33 8.76 0.96 1.98
CA LYS A 33 10.03 1.36 2.58
C LYS A 33 10.69 2.53 1.86
N THR A 34 10.24 2.86 0.64
CA THR A 34 10.84 3.93 -0.15
C THR A 34 9.87 5.10 -0.34
N ASP A 35 8.75 4.86 -1.01
CA ASP A 35 7.81 5.93 -1.33
C ASP A 35 6.95 6.36 -0.15
N HIS A 36 6.62 5.42 0.72
CA HIS A 36 5.76 5.69 1.87
C HIS A 36 6.50 5.64 3.20
N VAL A 37 7.82 5.71 3.13
CA VAL A 37 8.66 5.61 4.33
C VAL A 37 8.36 6.71 5.34
N THR A 38 8.00 7.88 4.89
CA THR A 38 7.68 9.00 5.77
C THR A 38 6.53 8.67 6.71
N HIS A 39 5.51 7.99 6.20
CA HIS A 39 4.39 7.55 7.03
C HIS A 39 4.80 6.46 8.01
N VAL A 40 5.57 5.49 7.53
CA VAL A 40 6.01 4.38 8.38
C VAL A 40 6.93 4.87 9.49
N ARG A 41 7.87 5.75 9.16
CA ARG A 41 8.81 6.29 10.15
C ARG A 41 8.15 7.25 11.13
N GLY A 42 7.08 7.90 10.71
CA GLY A 42 6.33 8.80 11.58
C GLY A 42 5.45 8.09 12.60
N GLY A 43 5.51 6.77 12.64
CA GLY A 43 4.69 6.00 13.55
C GLY A 43 3.27 5.74 13.05
N HIS A 44 3.02 6.05 11.79
CA HIS A 44 1.71 5.80 11.18
C HIS A 44 1.56 4.33 10.86
N GLU A 45 0.40 3.79 11.16
CA GLU A 45 0.10 2.40 10.85
C GLU A 45 -0.43 2.31 9.42
N VAL A 46 0.26 1.55 8.59
CA VAL A 46 -0.08 1.38 7.18
C VAL A 46 -0.48 -0.06 6.94
N SER A 47 -1.58 -0.27 6.25
CA SER A 47 -2.04 -1.61 5.91
C SER A 47 -2.21 -1.76 4.41
N ILE A 48 -2.16 -3.02 3.96
CA ILE A 48 -2.37 -3.36 2.56
C ILE A 48 -3.66 -4.16 2.46
N LYS A 49 -4.55 -3.71 1.59
CA LYS A 49 -5.81 -4.41 1.33
C LYS A 49 -5.84 -4.93 -0.09
N THR A 50 -6.38 -6.13 -0.26
CA THR A 50 -6.57 -6.69 -1.58
C THR A 50 -7.98 -6.37 -2.06
N LEU A 51 -8.06 -5.73 -3.22
CA LEU A 51 -9.32 -5.39 -3.85
C LEU A 51 -9.49 -6.25 -5.10
N LYS A 52 -10.59 -6.98 -5.17
CA LYS A 52 -10.92 -7.77 -6.35
C LYS A 52 -12.00 -7.07 -7.13
N LYS A 53 -11.72 -6.83 -8.40
CA LYS A 53 -12.69 -6.23 -9.30
C LYS A 53 -12.89 -7.16 -10.49
N ASP A 54 -14.11 -7.57 -10.67
CA ASP A 54 -14.45 -8.42 -11.81
C ASP A 54 -14.59 -7.61 -13.09
#